data_94a54dcb4e4163f7cedc821d8a8dfb48
#
_entry.id   94a54dcb4e4163f7cedc821d8a8dfb48
#
_cell.length_a   1.000
_cell.length_b   1.000
_cell.length_c   1.000
_cell.angle_alpha   90.00
_cell.angle_beta   90.00
_cell.angle_gamma   90.00
#
_symmetry.space_group_name_H-M   'P 1'
#
loop_
_entity.id
_entity.type
_entity.pdbx_description
1 polymer ?
#
loop_
_entity_poly.entity_id
_entity_poly.type
_entity_poly.pdbx_seq_one_letter_code
_entity_poly.pdbx_strand_id
1 'polypeptide(L)'
;MPEGLTFADFAIPTTVVRELSSQGIESPFPIQVASLPDTLKGRDVLGRGRTGSGKTLAFSLPVVTRLSQSDTRRAARRPRALVLCPTRELANQINATMEPLAKALGLNTTTIFGGVAQSRQVSALNAGVDIVIACPGRLEDLLNQRVLSLDGIEITVLDEADHMADLGFLPGVKRIMDKTPTRGQRLLFSATLDNGVDQLVKRYLSNPVSHSVDSAESPVSNMTHHIFAVRDADAKKDVVQQLASGTGRRVLFTRTKHQAKKLAKQLTAQGIPSVDLHGNLGQGARERNLEAFSNGSVRVLVATDIAARGIHVDEIELVVHVDPPAEHKAYLHRSGRTARAGSEGVVVTVMLPEQRSDVKDLTRKAKITAQPQSVAPGDAAITSLVGEVAEYVRPADITPPQTQARRGTPSRNGGTRATRTAAPAKSAGPTAQRAQGGRGQSAQGGEGGAGAQARRRGGRGRAQRGGGSATVYSSSSY
;
A
#
# COMPACT_ATOMS: atom_id res chain seq x y z
N MET A 1 4.91 22.37 23.74
CA MET A 1 5.57 21.05 23.97
C MET A 1 6.66 21.29 24.99
N PRO A 2 6.90 20.40 25.97
CA PRO A 2 8.10 20.55 26.79
C PRO A 2 9.32 20.49 25.86
N GLU A 3 10.07 21.54 25.83
CA GLU A 3 11.33 21.65 25.07
C GLU A 3 12.33 20.63 25.62
N GLY A 4 12.92 19.80 24.74
CA GLY A 4 14.02 18.90 25.08
C GLY A 4 13.63 17.41 25.32
N LEU A 5 12.38 16.99 25.11
CA LEU A 5 12.01 15.57 25.25
C LEU A 5 12.69 14.72 24.16
N THR A 6 13.34 13.64 24.61
CA THR A 6 14.00 12.63 23.76
C THR A 6 13.36 11.26 23.96
N PHE A 7 13.71 10.26 23.13
CA PHE A 7 13.25 8.89 23.33
C PHE A 7 13.83 8.23 24.59
N ALA A 8 14.91 8.76 25.16
CA ALA A 8 15.49 8.26 26.40
C ALA A 8 14.62 8.56 27.63
N ASP A 9 13.72 9.53 27.52
CA ASP A 9 12.81 9.92 28.63
C ASP A 9 11.63 8.95 28.77
N PHE A 10 11.49 7.99 27.84
CA PHE A 10 10.48 6.95 27.90
C PHE A 10 11.09 5.62 28.33
N ALA A 11 10.25 4.69 28.82
CA ALA A 11 10.66 3.34 29.21
C ALA A 11 11.00 2.46 27.99
N ILE A 12 11.92 2.93 27.14
CA ILE A 12 12.41 2.27 25.93
C ILE A 12 13.83 1.73 26.20
N PRO A 13 14.15 0.50 25.77
CA PRO A 13 15.52 -0.04 25.95
C PRO A 13 16.58 0.84 25.28
N THR A 14 17.70 1.06 25.98
CA THR A 14 18.80 1.90 25.50
C THR A 14 19.36 1.49 24.13
N THR A 15 19.28 0.18 23.82
CA THR A 15 19.67 -0.35 22.49
C THR A 15 18.77 0.18 21.38
N VAL A 16 17.46 0.31 21.62
CA VAL A 16 16.49 0.89 20.68
C VAL A 16 16.70 2.39 20.55
N VAL A 17 16.95 3.10 21.66
CA VAL A 17 17.25 4.55 21.62
C VAL A 17 18.50 4.80 20.78
N ARG A 18 19.56 4.02 20.97
CA ARG A 18 20.78 4.11 20.14
C ARG A 18 20.51 3.83 18.65
N GLU A 19 19.66 2.85 18.35
CA GLU A 19 19.29 2.57 16.98
C GLU A 19 18.54 3.75 16.33
N LEU A 20 17.61 4.39 17.05
CA LEU A 20 16.94 5.61 16.59
C LEU A 20 17.94 6.74 16.32
N SER A 21 18.85 7.01 17.26
CA SER A 21 19.88 8.03 17.09
C SER A 21 20.80 7.76 15.89
N SER A 22 21.13 6.49 15.63
CA SER A 22 21.95 6.11 14.46
C SER A 22 21.26 6.40 13.13
N GLN A 23 19.92 6.50 13.13
CA GLN A 23 19.10 6.88 11.99
C GLN A 23 18.77 8.38 11.96
N GLY A 24 19.34 9.19 12.85
CA GLY A 24 19.07 10.63 12.96
C GLY A 24 17.71 10.96 13.59
N ILE A 25 17.07 10.00 14.26
CA ILE A 25 15.77 10.18 14.90
C ILE A 25 15.98 10.44 16.39
N GLU A 26 16.04 11.72 16.78
CA GLU A 26 16.40 12.13 18.14
C GLU A 26 15.19 12.52 18.98
N SER A 27 14.24 13.23 18.39
CA SER A 27 13.09 13.81 19.09
C SER A 27 11.77 13.15 18.69
N PRO A 28 10.88 12.84 19.65
CA PRO A 28 9.59 12.24 19.36
C PRO A 28 8.59 13.24 18.79
N PHE A 29 7.77 12.78 17.84
CA PHE A 29 6.62 13.53 17.34
C PHE A 29 5.48 13.62 18.40
N PRO A 30 4.57 14.60 18.27
CA PRO A 30 3.47 14.79 19.22
C PRO A 30 2.64 13.55 19.53
N ILE A 31 2.31 12.74 18.51
CA ILE A 31 1.54 11.49 18.72
C ILE A 31 2.35 10.45 19.52
N GLN A 32 3.67 10.44 19.36
CA GLN A 32 4.56 9.56 20.11
C GLN A 32 4.63 9.99 21.57
N VAL A 33 4.85 11.29 21.82
CA VAL A 33 4.86 11.86 23.18
C VAL A 33 3.56 11.51 23.91
N ALA A 34 2.41 11.69 23.23
CA ALA A 34 1.11 11.45 23.82
C ALA A 34 0.84 9.97 24.09
N SER A 35 1.19 9.07 23.15
CA SER A 35 0.75 7.67 23.21
C SER A 35 1.74 6.70 23.87
N LEU A 36 3.06 6.97 23.83
CA LEU A 36 4.08 6.08 24.38
C LEU A 36 3.89 5.75 25.87
N PRO A 37 3.54 6.71 26.76
CA PRO A 37 3.36 6.39 28.18
C PRO A 37 2.29 5.34 28.44
N ASP A 38 1.19 5.34 27.66
CA ASP A 38 0.10 4.38 27.81
C ASP A 38 0.39 3.06 27.08
N THR A 39 0.93 3.14 25.86
CA THR A 39 1.22 1.95 25.07
C THR A 39 2.32 1.07 25.68
N LEU A 40 3.36 1.66 26.26
CA LEU A 40 4.44 0.95 26.97
C LEU A 40 3.92 0.28 28.25
N LYS A 41 2.90 0.84 28.91
CA LYS A 41 2.22 0.20 30.07
C LYS A 41 1.25 -0.91 29.68
N GLY A 42 1.07 -1.16 28.37
CA GLY A 42 0.21 -2.24 27.87
C GLY A 42 -1.27 -1.87 27.78
N ARG A 43 -1.63 -0.60 27.86
CA ARG A 43 -3.01 -0.14 27.66
C ARG A 43 -3.38 -0.21 26.19
N ASP A 44 -4.66 -0.46 25.92
CA ASP A 44 -5.20 -0.28 24.59
C ASP A 44 -5.24 1.21 24.24
N VAL A 45 -4.83 1.54 23.03
CA VAL A 45 -4.74 2.93 22.58
C VAL A 45 -5.42 3.11 21.23
N LEU A 46 -6.19 4.20 21.16
CA LEU A 46 -6.74 4.75 19.94
C LEU A 46 -5.95 6.01 19.57
N GLY A 47 -5.04 5.89 18.61
CA GLY A 47 -4.21 6.99 18.12
C GLY A 47 -4.81 7.65 16.90
N ARG A 48 -5.09 8.95 16.98
CA ARG A 48 -5.60 9.74 15.87
C ARG A 48 -4.55 10.71 15.39
N GLY A 49 -4.23 10.64 14.09
CA GLY A 49 -3.25 11.53 13.48
C GLY A 49 -3.15 11.30 11.98
N ARG A 50 -2.78 12.34 11.25
CA ARG A 50 -2.58 12.32 9.80
C ARG A 50 -1.45 11.37 9.39
N THR A 51 -1.40 11.02 8.10
CA THR A 51 -0.20 10.40 7.50
C THR A 51 0.97 11.37 7.67
N GLY A 52 2.13 10.86 8.11
CA GLY A 52 3.31 11.70 8.40
C GLY A 52 3.37 12.25 9.84
N SER A 53 2.39 11.99 10.70
CA SER A 53 2.42 12.43 12.11
C SER A 53 3.32 11.57 13.03
N GLY A 54 4.03 10.56 12.50
CA GLY A 54 4.93 9.71 13.29
C GLY A 54 4.27 8.46 13.91
N LYS A 55 3.05 8.08 13.47
CA LYS A 55 2.31 6.91 14.00
C LYS A 55 3.11 5.61 13.97
N THR A 56 3.90 5.39 12.92
CA THR A 56 4.67 4.14 12.78
C THR A 56 5.60 3.90 13.98
N LEU A 57 6.33 4.88 14.42
CA LEU A 57 7.16 4.76 15.63
C LEU A 57 6.30 4.71 16.90
N ALA A 58 5.16 5.40 16.96
CA ALA A 58 4.27 5.40 18.11
C ALA A 58 3.77 3.98 18.47
N PHE A 59 3.62 3.10 17.47
CA PHE A 59 3.27 1.69 17.74
C PHE A 59 4.48 0.73 17.65
N SER A 60 5.49 1.02 16.82
CA SER A 60 6.66 0.12 16.69
C SER A 60 7.44 0.03 17.98
N LEU A 61 7.68 1.16 18.64
CA LEU A 61 8.44 1.23 19.90
C LEU A 61 7.81 0.39 21.02
N PRO A 62 6.51 0.53 21.34
CA PRO A 62 5.90 -0.31 22.37
C PRO A 62 5.83 -1.79 21.95
N VAL A 63 5.61 -2.12 20.67
CA VAL A 63 5.61 -3.50 20.19
C VAL A 63 6.95 -4.17 20.45
N VAL A 64 8.06 -3.60 19.98
CA VAL A 64 9.38 -4.20 20.13
C VAL A 64 9.82 -4.24 21.60
N THR A 65 9.57 -3.16 22.36
CA THR A 65 9.93 -3.05 23.78
C THR A 65 9.20 -4.12 24.60
N ARG A 66 7.89 -4.22 24.48
CA ARG A 66 7.09 -5.15 25.28
C ARG A 66 7.34 -6.61 24.92
N LEU A 67 7.54 -6.92 23.61
CA LEU A 67 7.90 -8.26 23.20
C LEU A 67 9.29 -8.69 23.73
N SER A 68 10.23 -7.77 23.83
CA SER A 68 11.55 -8.07 24.40
C SER A 68 11.52 -8.35 25.89
N GLN A 69 10.51 -7.86 26.60
CA GLN A 69 10.28 -8.05 28.04
C GLN A 69 9.37 -9.25 28.36
N SER A 70 8.76 -9.86 27.33
CA SER A 70 7.87 -11.00 27.52
C SER A 70 8.65 -12.30 27.63
N ASP A 71 8.22 -13.18 28.56
CA ASP A 71 8.77 -14.52 28.76
C ASP A 71 8.41 -15.51 27.64
N THR A 72 7.48 -15.13 26.76
CA THR A 72 7.05 -15.98 25.63
C THR A 72 8.20 -16.15 24.63
N ARG A 73 8.58 -17.39 24.37
CA ARG A 73 9.63 -17.70 23.39
C ARG A 73 9.08 -17.71 21.96
N ARG A 74 9.94 -17.29 21.01
CA ARG A 74 9.64 -17.42 19.60
C ARG A 74 9.36 -18.86 19.21
N ALA A 75 8.27 -19.07 18.46
CA ALA A 75 7.89 -20.40 17.96
C ALA A 75 7.60 -20.34 16.45
N ALA A 76 7.88 -21.44 15.77
CA ALA A 76 7.52 -21.58 14.35
C ALA A 76 6.02 -21.43 14.18
N ARG A 77 5.61 -20.64 13.17
CA ARG A 77 4.19 -20.44 12.76
C ARG A 77 3.29 -19.80 13.83
N ARG A 78 3.85 -19.26 14.92
CA ARG A 78 3.12 -18.60 16.00
C ARG A 78 3.77 -17.24 16.32
N PRO A 79 3.48 -16.19 15.53
CA PRO A 79 3.96 -14.85 15.83
C PRO A 79 3.35 -14.33 17.13
N ARG A 80 4.06 -13.40 17.76
CA ARG A 80 3.70 -12.79 19.04
C ARG A 80 3.09 -11.39 18.87
N ALA A 81 3.38 -10.71 17.75
CA ALA A 81 2.69 -9.48 17.39
C ALA A 81 2.21 -9.52 15.94
N LEU A 82 1.09 -8.85 15.72
CA LEU A 82 0.45 -8.66 14.42
C LEU A 82 0.22 -7.19 14.16
N VAL A 83 0.72 -6.69 13.02
CA VAL A 83 0.40 -5.36 12.49
C VAL A 83 -0.42 -5.54 11.22
N LEU A 84 -1.66 -5.07 11.20
CA LEU A 84 -2.51 -5.06 10.02
C LEU A 84 -2.50 -3.68 9.37
N CYS A 85 -2.30 -3.65 8.07
CA CYS A 85 -2.30 -2.42 7.26
C CYS A 85 -2.92 -2.68 5.87
N PRO A 86 -3.46 -1.63 5.20
CA PRO A 86 -4.24 -1.80 3.97
C PRO A 86 -3.42 -2.17 2.74
N THR A 87 -2.15 -1.75 2.64
CA THR A 87 -1.37 -1.84 1.41
C THR A 87 0.00 -2.50 1.62
N ARG A 88 0.52 -3.08 0.55
CA ARG A 88 1.84 -3.74 0.53
C ARG A 88 2.97 -2.76 0.76
N GLU A 89 2.82 -1.59 0.17
CA GLU A 89 3.77 -0.49 0.27
C GLU A 89 3.88 -0.05 1.73
N LEU A 90 2.75 0.14 2.42
CA LEU A 90 2.73 0.49 3.84
C LEU A 90 3.29 -0.66 4.70
N ALA A 91 3.00 -1.93 4.36
CA ALA A 91 3.58 -3.07 5.06
C ALA A 91 5.12 -3.08 4.97
N ASN A 92 5.67 -2.79 3.79
CA ASN A 92 7.12 -2.69 3.60
C ASN A 92 7.72 -1.50 4.35
N GLN A 93 7.04 -0.34 4.37
CA GLN A 93 7.48 0.85 5.09
C GLN A 93 7.47 0.63 6.60
N ILE A 94 6.40 0.05 7.14
CA ILE A 94 6.33 -0.33 8.56
C ILE A 94 7.45 -1.30 8.89
N ASN A 95 7.71 -2.30 8.04
CA ASN A 95 8.80 -3.25 8.26
C ASN A 95 10.16 -2.56 8.22
N ALA A 96 10.40 -1.67 7.27
CA ALA A 96 11.66 -0.92 7.16
C ALA A 96 11.95 -0.08 8.42
N THR A 97 10.91 0.49 9.04
CA THR A 97 11.04 1.22 10.32
C THR A 97 11.19 0.27 11.51
N MET A 98 10.44 -0.82 11.56
CA MET A 98 10.37 -1.71 12.73
C MET A 98 11.52 -2.72 12.79
N GLU A 99 11.99 -3.21 11.65
CA GLU A 99 12.99 -4.29 11.57
C GLU A 99 14.32 -3.93 12.26
N PRO A 100 14.93 -2.73 12.06
CA PRO A 100 16.16 -2.36 12.77
C PRO A 100 15.96 -2.34 14.29
N LEU A 101 14.84 -1.78 14.76
CA LEU A 101 14.49 -1.71 16.18
C LEU A 101 14.26 -3.12 16.77
N ALA A 102 13.58 -3.98 16.04
CA ALA A 102 13.35 -5.37 16.42
C ALA A 102 14.67 -6.15 16.50
N LYS A 103 15.55 -6.01 15.51
CA LYS A 103 16.88 -6.63 15.48
C LYS A 103 17.76 -6.23 16.65
N ALA A 104 17.71 -4.95 17.07
CA ALA A 104 18.44 -4.45 18.22
C ALA A 104 18.05 -5.18 19.53
N LEU A 105 16.87 -5.81 19.55
CA LEU A 105 16.34 -6.60 20.67
C LEU A 105 16.30 -8.12 20.38
N GLY A 106 16.92 -8.59 19.29
CA GLY A 106 16.93 -10.01 18.92
C GLY A 106 15.58 -10.55 18.41
N LEU A 107 14.65 -9.65 18.02
CA LEU A 107 13.35 -10.01 17.47
C LEU A 107 13.39 -10.08 15.93
N ASN A 108 12.60 -10.97 15.35
CA ASN A 108 12.47 -11.17 13.91
C ASN A 108 11.13 -10.66 13.39
N THR A 109 11.16 -9.97 12.26
CA THR A 109 9.96 -9.47 11.55
C THR A 109 9.78 -10.15 10.22
N THR A 110 8.56 -10.18 9.70
CA THR A 110 8.27 -10.54 8.31
C THR A 110 7.04 -9.83 7.79
N THR A 111 6.99 -9.62 6.47
CA THR A 111 5.81 -9.05 5.80
C THR A 111 4.99 -10.14 5.13
N ILE A 112 3.64 -10.01 5.20
CA ILE A 112 2.67 -10.93 4.59
C ILE A 112 1.69 -10.17 3.73
N PHE A 113 1.81 -10.28 2.41
CA PHE A 113 0.89 -9.67 1.45
C PHE A 113 0.87 -10.43 0.11
N GLY A 114 -0.19 -10.21 -0.68
CA GLY A 114 -0.37 -10.86 -1.97
C GLY A 114 0.51 -10.27 -3.09
N GLY A 115 0.53 -10.95 -4.26
CA GLY A 115 1.26 -10.47 -5.44
C GLY A 115 2.76 -10.75 -5.45
N VAL A 116 3.24 -11.49 -4.46
CA VAL A 116 4.59 -12.05 -4.37
C VAL A 116 4.52 -13.55 -4.06
N ALA A 117 5.61 -14.26 -4.29
CA ALA A 117 5.68 -15.69 -4.04
C ALA A 117 5.38 -16.03 -2.56
N GLN A 118 4.37 -16.87 -2.34
CA GLN A 118 3.93 -17.29 -1.00
C GLN A 118 5.02 -18.09 -0.28
N SER A 119 5.83 -18.87 -1.01
CA SER A 119 6.85 -19.75 -0.46
C SER A 119 7.85 -19.02 0.45
N ARG A 120 8.26 -17.80 0.10
CA ARG A 120 9.16 -17.00 0.94
C ARG A 120 8.54 -16.63 2.28
N GLN A 121 7.26 -16.28 2.28
CA GLN A 121 6.51 -15.93 3.50
C GLN A 121 6.33 -17.17 4.39
N VAL A 122 5.99 -18.30 3.78
CA VAL A 122 5.87 -19.59 4.48
C VAL A 122 7.21 -20.02 5.08
N SER A 123 8.32 -19.86 4.35
CA SER A 123 9.66 -20.17 4.88
C SER A 123 10.03 -19.32 6.09
N ALA A 124 9.74 -18.01 6.06
CA ALA A 124 9.96 -17.12 7.20
C ALA A 124 9.13 -17.54 8.41
N LEU A 125 7.85 -17.86 8.22
CA LEU A 125 6.97 -18.34 9.30
C LEU A 125 7.45 -19.67 9.90
N ASN A 126 7.93 -20.58 9.06
CA ASN A 126 8.49 -21.87 9.53
C ASN A 126 9.79 -21.69 10.32
N ALA A 127 10.61 -20.71 9.97
CA ALA A 127 11.83 -20.37 10.70
C ALA A 127 11.54 -19.72 12.07
N GLY A 128 10.33 -19.23 12.26
CA GLY A 128 9.90 -18.50 13.45
C GLY A 128 10.16 -17.01 13.35
N VAL A 129 9.08 -16.23 13.48
CA VAL A 129 9.10 -14.77 13.54
C VAL A 129 8.31 -14.29 14.75
N ASP A 130 8.74 -13.17 15.32
CA ASP A 130 8.05 -12.55 16.46
C ASP A 130 6.93 -11.63 15.99
N ILE A 131 7.18 -10.87 14.91
CA ILE A 131 6.30 -9.80 14.44
C ILE A 131 5.93 -10.06 12.99
N VAL A 132 4.63 -10.09 12.70
CA VAL A 132 4.06 -10.18 11.36
C VAL A 132 3.42 -8.85 11.01
N ILE A 133 3.85 -8.24 9.90
CA ILE A 133 3.24 -7.06 9.31
C ILE A 133 2.46 -7.51 8.06
N ALA A 134 1.14 -7.34 8.04
CA ALA A 134 0.31 -8.02 7.05
C ALA A 134 -0.77 -7.15 6.41
N CYS A 135 -1.04 -7.43 5.12
CA CYS A 135 -2.30 -7.04 4.50
C CYS A 135 -3.35 -8.15 4.71
N PRO A 136 -4.61 -7.80 5.01
CA PRO A 136 -5.63 -8.77 5.43
C PRO A 136 -5.80 -9.97 4.50
N GLY A 137 -5.89 -9.77 3.18
CA GLY A 137 -6.23 -10.83 2.23
C GLY A 137 -5.24 -12.02 2.27
N ARG A 138 -3.92 -11.77 2.12
CA ARG A 138 -2.93 -12.86 2.14
C ARG A 138 -2.79 -13.50 3.53
N LEU A 139 -2.93 -12.72 4.59
CA LEU A 139 -2.90 -13.27 5.94
C LEU A 139 -4.07 -14.24 6.14
N GLU A 140 -5.27 -13.86 5.71
CA GLU A 140 -6.46 -14.71 5.77
C GLU A 140 -6.28 -16.00 4.96
N ASP A 141 -5.69 -15.92 3.75
CA ASP A 141 -5.35 -17.10 2.94
C ASP A 141 -4.42 -18.05 3.70
N LEU A 142 -3.36 -17.53 4.33
CA LEU A 142 -2.41 -18.35 5.09
C LEU A 142 -3.04 -18.97 6.35
N LEU A 143 -3.94 -18.25 7.02
CA LEU A 143 -4.71 -18.77 8.16
C LEU A 143 -5.64 -19.89 7.73
N ASN A 144 -6.34 -19.74 6.60
CA ASN A 144 -7.23 -20.77 6.05
C ASN A 144 -6.46 -22.02 5.61
N GLN A 145 -5.22 -21.86 5.11
CA GLN A 145 -4.29 -22.94 4.78
C GLN A 145 -3.61 -23.54 6.03
N ARG A 146 -3.90 -23.04 7.23
CA ARG A 146 -3.28 -23.45 8.50
C ARG A 146 -1.74 -23.35 8.48
N VAL A 147 -1.20 -22.38 7.75
CA VAL A 147 0.24 -22.11 7.68
C VAL A 147 0.74 -21.44 8.96
N LEU A 148 -0.11 -20.64 9.62
CA LEU A 148 0.19 -20.04 10.92
C LEU A 148 -1.05 -20.03 11.81
N SER A 149 -0.83 -19.87 13.12
CA SER A 149 -1.85 -19.56 14.13
C SER A 149 -1.61 -18.18 14.73
N LEU A 150 -2.69 -17.50 15.10
CA LEU A 150 -2.64 -16.20 15.82
C LEU A 150 -2.91 -16.34 17.32
N ASP A 151 -3.00 -17.54 17.85
CA ASP A 151 -3.25 -17.82 19.27
C ASP A 151 -2.11 -17.41 20.20
N GLY A 152 -0.93 -17.11 19.65
CA GLY A 152 0.23 -16.59 20.37
C GLY A 152 0.36 -15.06 20.35
N ILE A 153 -0.59 -14.34 19.75
CA ILE A 153 -0.49 -12.88 19.62
C ILE A 153 -0.69 -12.20 20.98
N GLU A 154 0.31 -11.43 21.40
CA GLU A 154 0.32 -10.60 22.61
C GLU A 154 -0.11 -9.17 22.30
N ILE A 155 0.27 -8.66 21.12
CA ILE A 155 -0.03 -7.27 20.69
C ILE A 155 -0.55 -7.27 19.26
N THR A 156 -1.66 -6.57 19.03
CA THR A 156 -2.19 -6.33 17.69
C THR A 156 -2.24 -4.84 17.41
N VAL A 157 -1.76 -4.45 16.24
CA VAL A 157 -1.83 -3.08 15.72
C VAL A 157 -2.71 -3.06 14.47
N LEU A 158 -3.63 -2.12 14.40
CA LEU A 158 -4.37 -1.76 13.20
C LEU A 158 -3.90 -0.38 12.75
N ASP A 159 -3.18 -0.30 11.63
CA ASP A 159 -2.74 0.98 11.07
C ASP A 159 -3.53 1.33 9.82
N GLU A 160 -3.85 2.61 9.65
CA GLU A 160 -4.76 3.13 8.62
C GLU A 160 -6.10 2.36 8.60
N ALA A 161 -6.75 2.23 9.77
CA ALA A 161 -7.98 1.47 9.91
C ALA A 161 -9.14 2.02 9.06
N ASP A 162 -9.25 3.34 8.92
CA ASP A 162 -10.20 4.01 8.02
C ASP A 162 -9.96 3.62 6.55
N HIS A 163 -8.73 3.51 6.18
CA HIS A 163 -8.35 3.08 4.84
C HIS A 163 -8.69 1.59 4.58
N MET A 164 -8.52 0.72 5.58
CA MET A 164 -9.00 -0.66 5.48
C MET A 164 -10.52 -0.72 5.36
N ALA A 165 -11.25 0.21 5.99
CA ALA A 165 -12.70 0.35 5.86
C ALA A 165 -13.10 0.76 4.43
N ASP A 166 -12.49 1.80 3.90
CA ASP A 166 -12.74 2.32 2.54
C ASP A 166 -12.46 1.28 1.45
N LEU A 167 -11.48 0.41 1.66
CA LEU A 167 -11.14 -0.69 0.75
C LEU A 167 -12.04 -1.94 0.90
N GLY A 168 -12.99 -1.91 1.83
CA GLY A 168 -13.88 -3.02 2.09
C GLY A 168 -13.22 -4.20 2.82
N PHE A 169 -12.08 -3.98 3.51
CA PHE A 169 -11.35 -5.05 4.20
C PHE A 169 -11.89 -5.38 5.59
N LEU A 170 -12.83 -4.58 6.13
CA LEU A 170 -13.34 -4.79 7.49
C LEU A 170 -13.86 -6.21 7.77
N PRO A 171 -14.59 -6.89 6.86
CA PRO A 171 -14.99 -8.27 7.11
C PRO A 171 -13.80 -9.21 7.33
N GLY A 172 -12.75 -9.09 6.51
CA GLY A 172 -11.51 -9.87 6.66
C GLY A 172 -10.75 -9.50 7.93
N VAL A 173 -10.63 -8.21 8.24
CA VAL A 173 -10.01 -7.71 9.48
C VAL A 173 -10.72 -8.30 10.71
N LYS A 174 -12.05 -8.29 10.75
CA LYS A 174 -12.84 -8.87 11.85
C LYS A 174 -12.55 -10.38 12.00
N ARG A 175 -12.55 -11.15 10.90
CA ARG A 175 -12.23 -12.60 10.96
C ARG A 175 -10.81 -12.90 11.43
N ILE A 176 -9.84 -12.03 11.10
CA ILE A 176 -8.46 -12.13 11.59
C ILE A 176 -8.40 -11.80 13.07
N MET A 177 -9.00 -10.68 13.47
CA MET A 177 -9.01 -10.24 14.88
C MET A 177 -9.68 -11.26 15.79
N ASP A 178 -10.77 -11.89 15.34
CA ASP A 178 -11.48 -12.95 16.08
C ASP A 178 -10.59 -14.21 16.36
N LYS A 179 -9.46 -14.36 15.64
CA LYS A 179 -8.49 -15.44 15.84
C LYS A 179 -7.35 -15.05 16.78
N THR A 180 -7.28 -13.80 17.24
CA THR A 180 -6.26 -13.36 18.20
C THR A 180 -6.80 -13.43 19.64
N PRO A 181 -5.93 -13.67 20.65
CA PRO A 181 -6.37 -13.73 22.06
C PRO A 181 -7.04 -12.44 22.50
N THR A 182 -8.12 -12.54 23.27
CA THR A 182 -8.90 -11.38 23.77
C THR A 182 -8.14 -10.52 24.78
N ARG A 183 -7.17 -11.12 25.49
CA ARG A 183 -6.35 -10.42 26.51
C ARG A 183 -5.12 -9.72 25.96
N GLY A 184 -4.84 -9.81 24.64
CA GLY A 184 -3.74 -9.10 24.02
C GLY A 184 -3.97 -7.59 23.95
N GLN A 185 -2.90 -6.81 24.01
CA GLN A 185 -2.96 -5.35 23.80
C GLN A 185 -3.44 -5.02 22.38
N ARG A 186 -4.28 -3.99 22.26
CA ARG A 186 -4.80 -3.49 20.98
C ARG A 186 -4.40 -2.04 20.77
N LEU A 187 -3.74 -1.78 19.66
CA LEU A 187 -3.37 -0.44 19.22
C LEU A 187 -4.07 -0.16 17.90
N LEU A 188 -4.87 0.88 17.82
CA LEU A 188 -5.54 1.27 16.59
C LEU A 188 -5.13 2.69 16.21
N PHE A 189 -4.57 2.85 15.01
CA PHE A 189 -4.17 4.13 14.46
C PHE A 189 -4.96 4.43 13.20
N SER A 190 -5.50 5.65 13.13
CA SER A 190 -6.34 6.08 12.00
C SER A 190 -6.30 7.60 11.86
N ALA A 191 -6.54 8.11 10.67
CA ALA A 191 -6.73 9.54 10.45
C ALA A 191 -8.17 9.96 10.80
N THR A 192 -9.15 9.08 10.56
CA THR A 192 -10.56 9.33 10.83
C THR A 192 -11.17 8.21 11.68
N LEU A 193 -12.22 8.56 12.45
CA LEU A 193 -12.99 7.62 13.26
C LEU A 193 -14.43 7.59 12.74
N ASP A 194 -14.61 7.11 11.53
CA ASP A 194 -15.94 6.92 10.97
C ASP A 194 -16.62 5.63 11.49
N ASN A 195 -17.86 5.40 11.07
CA ASN A 195 -18.68 4.28 11.53
C ASN A 195 -18.03 2.90 11.35
N GLY A 196 -17.13 2.73 10.38
CA GLY A 196 -16.40 1.49 10.16
C GLY A 196 -15.33 1.25 11.21
N VAL A 197 -14.55 2.28 11.53
CA VAL A 197 -13.51 2.26 12.56
C VAL A 197 -14.12 2.16 13.94
N ASP A 198 -15.21 2.89 14.22
CA ASP A 198 -15.97 2.81 15.47
C ASP A 198 -16.39 1.38 15.82
N GLN A 199 -16.81 0.60 14.83
CA GLN A 199 -17.18 -0.80 15.04
C GLN A 199 -15.97 -1.65 15.49
N LEU A 200 -14.78 -1.39 14.93
CA LEU A 200 -13.56 -2.09 15.35
C LEU A 200 -13.17 -1.69 16.78
N VAL A 201 -13.22 -0.39 17.09
CA VAL A 201 -12.92 0.12 18.44
C VAL A 201 -13.84 -0.54 19.47
N LYS A 202 -15.17 -0.45 19.28
CA LYS A 202 -16.16 -1.01 20.20
C LYS A 202 -16.05 -2.52 20.38
N ARG A 203 -15.66 -3.25 19.33
CA ARG A 203 -15.61 -4.71 19.37
C ARG A 203 -14.32 -5.26 19.97
N TYR A 204 -13.18 -4.61 19.71
CA TYR A 204 -11.86 -5.21 19.97
C TYR A 204 -11.03 -4.49 21.01
N LEU A 205 -11.22 -3.19 21.24
CA LEU A 205 -10.45 -2.46 22.23
C LEU A 205 -11.15 -2.47 23.59
N SER A 206 -10.35 -2.65 24.65
CA SER A 206 -10.82 -2.65 26.02
C SER A 206 -10.37 -1.37 26.73
N ASN A 207 -11.32 -0.51 27.07
CA ASN A 207 -11.06 0.75 27.78
C ASN A 207 -9.90 1.58 27.14
N PRO A 208 -9.94 1.83 25.81
CA PRO A 208 -8.81 2.44 25.14
C PRO A 208 -8.59 3.88 25.59
N VAL A 209 -7.31 4.27 25.71
CA VAL A 209 -6.94 5.68 25.83
C VAL A 209 -6.94 6.28 24.43
N SER A 210 -7.63 7.41 24.28
CA SER A 210 -7.68 8.12 23.00
C SER A 210 -6.67 9.28 22.99
N HIS A 211 -5.76 9.25 22.04
CA HIS A 211 -4.83 10.34 21.78
C HIS A 211 -5.07 10.93 20.39
N SER A 212 -5.28 12.22 20.31
CA SER A 212 -5.48 12.96 19.06
C SER A 212 -4.53 14.14 19.02
N VAL A 213 -3.69 14.20 18.00
CA VAL A 213 -2.73 15.30 17.82
C VAL A 213 -3.14 16.27 16.72
N ASP A 214 -4.11 15.88 15.90
CA ASP A 214 -4.72 16.74 14.90
C ASP A 214 -6.19 16.91 15.25
N SER A 215 -6.70 18.16 15.28
CA SER A 215 -8.14 18.35 15.25
C SER A 215 -8.65 17.78 13.92
N ALA A 216 -9.71 16.96 13.99
CA ALA A 216 -10.36 16.41 12.78
C ALA A 216 -10.85 17.50 11.82
N GLU A 217 -10.79 18.73 12.25
CA GLU A 217 -11.36 19.92 11.63
C GLU A 217 -10.34 20.89 11.06
N SER A 218 -9.03 20.70 11.35
CA SER A 218 -8.01 21.59 10.80
C SER A 218 -7.78 21.19 9.35
N PRO A 219 -8.19 22.01 8.38
CA PRO A 219 -7.60 21.95 7.06
C PRO A 219 -6.10 22.05 7.30
N VAL A 220 -5.30 21.33 6.55
CA VAL A 220 -3.86 21.34 6.72
C VAL A 220 -3.41 22.80 6.61
N SER A 221 -3.07 23.40 7.73
CA SER A 221 -2.80 24.84 7.85
C SER A 221 -1.67 25.31 6.94
N ASN A 222 -0.87 24.37 6.44
CA ASN A 222 0.29 24.63 5.59
C ASN A 222 0.04 24.21 4.12
N MET A 223 -1.22 24.01 3.71
CA MET A 223 -1.55 23.71 2.31
C MET A 223 -2.27 24.87 1.67
N THR A 224 -1.80 25.22 0.48
CA THR A 224 -2.54 26.14 -0.42
C THR A 224 -3.32 25.35 -1.44
N HIS A 225 -4.61 25.61 -1.54
CA HIS A 225 -5.50 24.93 -2.47
C HIS A 225 -5.89 25.85 -3.61
N HIS A 226 -5.76 25.36 -4.86
CA HIS A 226 -6.18 26.04 -6.07
C HIS A 226 -7.19 25.19 -6.83
N ILE A 227 -8.21 25.84 -7.42
CA ILE A 227 -9.18 25.19 -8.30
C ILE A 227 -9.08 25.87 -9.65
N PHE A 228 -8.52 25.18 -10.63
CA PHE A 228 -8.34 25.68 -11.98
C PHE A 228 -9.48 25.19 -12.88
N ALA A 229 -10.31 26.13 -13.34
CA ALA A 229 -11.36 25.89 -14.30
C ALA A 229 -10.80 26.09 -15.71
N VAL A 230 -10.73 25.03 -16.48
CA VAL A 230 -10.24 25.05 -17.86
C VAL A 230 -11.41 25.01 -18.85
N ARG A 231 -11.22 25.56 -20.05
CA ARG A 231 -12.26 25.68 -21.06
C ARG A 231 -12.76 24.33 -21.59
N ASP A 232 -11.83 23.41 -21.85
CA ASP A 232 -12.09 22.12 -22.49
C ASP A 232 -10.99 21.08 -22.16
N ALA A 233 -11.14 19.90 -22.75
CA ALA A 233 -10.23 18.77 -22.49
C ALA A 233 -8.81 19.00 -23.06
N ASP A 234 -8.64 19.80 -24.10
CA ASP A 234 -7.33 20.10 -24.69
C ASP A 234 -6.59 21.12 -23.82
N ALA A 235 -7.25 22.22 -23.43
CA ALA A 235 -6.71 23.15 -22.44
C ALA A 235 -6.33 22.43 -21.11
N LYS A 236 -7.14 21.44 -20.69
CA LYS A 236 -6.83 20.62 -19.52
C LYS A 236 -5.51 19.85 -19.67
N LYS A 237 -5.25 19.25 -20.84
CA LYS A 237 -3.99 18.52 -21.10
C LYS A 237 -2.79 19.44 -21.00
N ASP A 238 -2.88 20.63 -21.61
CA ASP A 238 -1.80 21.60 -21.65
C ASP A 238 -1.50 22.16 -20.25
N VAL A 239 -2.55 22.49 -19.47
CA VAL A 239 -2.41 22.94 -18.08
C VAL A 239 -1.78 21.84 -17.20
N VAL A 240 -2.22 20.58 -17.35
CA VAL A 240 -1.65 19.45 -16.61
C VAL A 240 -0.18 19.22 -16.98
N GLN A 241 0.18 19.34 -18.27
CA GLN A 241 1.56 19.25 -18.72
C GLN A 241 2.43 20.35 -18.10
N GLN A 242 1.95 21.59 -18.10
CA GLN A 242 2.66 22.71 -17.46
C GLN A 242 2.84 22.49 -15.96
N LEU A 243 1.78 22.08 -15.24
CA LEU A 243 1.88 21.76 -13.81
C LEU A 243 2.87 20.61 -13.52
N ALA A 244 3.09 19.71 -14.49
CA ALA A 244 4.02 18.61 -14.36
C ALA A 244 5.48 18.98 -14.67
N SER A 245 5.75 20.13 -15.32
CA SER A 245 7.06 20.48 -15.90
C SER A 245 8.09 21.05 -14.92
N GLY A 246 7.74 21.39 -13.69
CA GLY A 246 8.67 21.99 -12.75
C GLY A 246 9.70 21.05 -12.16
N THR A 247 10.68 21.58 -11.46
CA THR A 247 11.84 20.84 -10.90
C THR A 247 11.51 19.97 -9.69
N GLY A 248 10.56 20.35 -8.85
CA GLY A 248 10.18 19.61 -7.65
C GLY A 248 9.37 18.34 -7.91
N ARG A 249 9.19 17.49 -6.88
CA ARG A 249 8.39 16.26 -6.97
C ARG A 249 6.90 16.56 -7.04
N ARG A 250 6.19 15.91 -7.97
CA ARG A 250 4.77 16.10 -8.22
C ARG A 250 4.01 14.80 -8.27
N VAL A 251 2.82 14.79 -7.66
CA VAL A 251 1.90 13.64 -7.75
C VAL A 251 0.63 14.08 -8.47
N LEU A 252 0.32 13.40 -9.56
CA LEU A 252 -0.83 13.65 -10.41
C LEU A 252 -1.87 12.55 -10.23
N PHE A 253 -3.07 12.89 -9.78
CA PHE A 253 -4.14 11.92 -9.54
C PHE A 253 -5.11 11.85 -10.70
N THR A 254 -5.31 10.66 -11.24
CA THR A 254 -6.32 10.36 -12.29
C THR A 254 -7.37 9.39 -11.76
N ARG A 255 -8.55 9.42 -12.36
CA ARG A 255 -9.67 8.56 -11.96
C ARG A 255 -9.44 7.08 -12.28
N THR A 256 -8.78 6.79 -13.40
CA THR A 256 -8.64 5.40 -13.86
C THR A 256 -7.19 5.00 -14.13
N LYS A 257 -6.92 3.70 -14.00
CA LYS A 257 -5.60 3.10 -14.31
C LYS A 257 -5.14 3.36 -15.75
N HIS A 258 -6.08 3.41 -16.69
CA HIS A 258 -5.77 3.66 -18.10
C HIS A 258 -5.33 5.10 -18.32
N GLN A 259 -6.00 6.06 -17.67
CA GLN A 259 -5.60 7.46 -17.69
C GLN A 259 -4.23 7.66 -17.04
N ALA A 260 -3.96 7.01 -15.88
CA ALA A 260 -2.66 7.09 -15.23
C ALA A 260 -1.53 6.64 -16.16
N LYS A 261 -1.65 5.46 -16.74
CA LYS A 261 -0.68 4.92 -17.69
C LYS A 261 -0.51 5.80 -18.93
N LYS A 262 -1.64 6.28 -19.52
CA LYS A 262 -1.63 7.13 -20.70
C LYS A 262 -0.94 8.47 -20.43
N LEU A 263 -1.27 9.12 -19.31
CA LEU A 263 -0.72 10.41 -18.92
C LEU A 263 0.78 10.32 -18.63
N ALA A 264 1.23 9.33 -17.85
CA ALA A 264 2.65 9.12 -17.59
C ALA A 264 3.44 8.94 -18.88
N LYS A 265 2.92 8.13 -19.83
CA LYS A 265 3.55 7.94 -21.14
C LYS A 265 3.58 9.24 -21.97
N GLN A 266 2.51 10.03 -21.94
CA GLN A 266 2.45 11.30 -22.66
C GLN A 266 3.46 12.31 -22.12
N LEU A 267 3.52 12.49 -20.78
CA LEU A 267 4.48 13.38 -20.14
C LEU A 267 5.93 12.95 -20.44
N THR A 268 6.23 11.67 -20.36
CA THR A 268 7.55 11.12 -20.71
C THR A 268 7.90 11.41 -22.17
N ALA A 269 6.95 11.24 -23.11
CA ALA A 269 7.16 11.57 -24.52
C ALA A 269 7.39 13.07 -24.77
N GLN A 270 6.93 13.93 -23.86
CA GLN A 270 7.12 15.36 -23.86
C GLN A 270 8.36 15.84 -23.10
N GLY A 271 9.26 14.90 -22.72
CA GLY A 271 10.51 15.21 -22.02
C GLY A 271 10.36 15.42 -20.50
N ILE A 272 9.22 15.05 -19.93
CA ILE A 272 8.96 15.10 -18.49
C ILE A 272 8.99 13.66 -17.94
N PRO A 273 10.11 13.20 -17.34
CA PRO A 273 10.23 11.83 -16.82
C PRO A 273 9.12 11.53 -15.81
N SER A 274 8.26 10.57 -16.15
CA SER A 274 7.07 10.25 -15.36
C SER A 274 6.87 8.75 -15.24
N VAL A 275 6.43 8.30 -14.10
CA VAL A 275 6.03 6.90 -13.85
C VAL A 275 4.57 6.82 -13.43
N ASP A 276 3.94 5.69 -13.73
CA ASP A 276 2.58 5.42 -13.32
C ASP A 276 2.52 4.52 -12.08
N LEU A 277 1.43 4.68 -11.30
CA LEU A 277 1.15 3.83 -10.17
C LEU A 277 -0.34 3.48 -10.11
N HIS A 278 -0.67 2.23 -10.41
CA HIS A 278 -2.05 1.74 -10.45
C HIS A 278 -2.16 0.24 -10.18
N GLY A 279 -3.37 -0.24 -9.91
CA GLY A 279 -3.62 -1.60 -9.47
C GLY A 279 -3.25 -2.72 -10.45
N ASN A 280 -3.04 -2.42 -11.74
CA ASN A 280 -2.64 -3.43 -12.74
C ASN A 280 -1.12 -3.63 -12.85
N LEU A 281 -0.32 -2.83 -12.15
CA LEU A 281 1.12 -3.05 -12.10
C LEU A 281 1.45 -4.26 -11.21
N GLY A 282 2.34 -5.12 -11.69
CA GLY A 282 2.93 -6.14 -10.83
C GLY A 282 3.76 -5.52 -9.71
N GLN A 283 3.92 -6.21 -8.57
CA GLN A 283 4.55 -5.65 -7.38
C GLN A 283 5.97 -5.12 -7.65
N GLY A 284 6.80 -5.85 -8.38
CA GLY A 284 8.15 -5.38 -8.72
C GLY A 284 8.18 -4.12 -9.58
N ALA A 285 7.16 -3.89 -10.44
CA ALA A 285 7.05 -2.64 -11.21
C ALA A 285 6.62 -1.48 -10.30
N ARG A 286 5.70 -1.72 -9.36
CA ARG A 286 5.29 -0.71 -8.37
C ARG A 286 6.46 -0.26 -7.51
N GLU A 287 7.24 -1.21 -7.00
CA GLU A 287 8.43 -0.93 -6.18
C GLU A 287 9.46 -0.10 -6.94
N ARG A 288 9.78 -0.49 -8.18
CA ARG A 288 10.71 0.27 -9.02
C ARG A 288 10.23 1.68 -9.32
N ASN A 289 8.93 1.85 -9.66
CA ASN A 289 8.37 3.16 -9.97
C ASN A 289 8.38 4.07 -8.74
N LEU A 290 8.05 3.52 -7.57
CA LEU A 290 8.11 4.27 -6.31
C LEU A 290 9.54 4.61 -5.91
N GLU A 291 10.48 3.68 -6.07
CA GLU A 291 11.91 3.92 -5.81
C GLU A 291 12.46 5.02 -6.72
N ALA A 292 12.16 4.97 -8.03
CA ALA A 292 12.58 6.00 -8.97
C ALA A 292 12.00 7.39 -8.65
N PHE A 293 10.76 7.43 -8.13
CA PHE A 293 10.14 8.67 -7.67
C PHE A 293 10.73 9.15 -6.34
N SER A 294 10.97 8.25 -5.39
CA SER A 294 11.52 8.58 -4.07
C SER A 294 12.97 9.06 -4.11
N ASN A 295 13.79 8.50 -4.99
CA ASN A 295 15.20 8.89 -5.14
C ASN A 295 15.40 10.08 -6.10
N GLY A 296 14.31 10.64 -6.67
CA GLY A 296 14.34 11.81 -7.55
C GLY A 296 14.78 11.52 -8.99
N SER A 297 15.04 10.25 -9.37
CA SER A 297 15.32 9.89 -10.77
C SER A 297 14.15 10.21 -11.69
N VAL A 298 12.93 10.22 -11.14
CA VAL A 298 11.69 10.63 -11.79
C VAL A 298 10.98 11.61 -10.89
N ARG A 299 10.53 12.74 -11.44
CA ARG A 299 9.90 13.82 -10.68
C ARG A 299 8.38 13.78 -10.66
N VAL A 300 7.77 13.05 -11.56
CA VAL A 300 6.31 12.98 -11.69
C VAL A 300 5.81 11.55 -11.47
N LEU A 301 4.92 11.40 -10.49
CA LEU A 301 4.18 10.18 -10.24
C LEU A 301 2.72 10.38 -10.65
N VAL A 302 2.23 9.59 -11.62
CA VAL A 302 0.82 9.60 -12.02
C VAL A 302 0.12 8.40 -11.39
N ALA A 303 -0.84 8.65 -10.52
CA ALA A 303 -1.42 7.60 -9.69
C ALA A 303 -2.95 7.60 -9.68
N THR A 304 -3.52 6.44 -9.31
CA THR A 304 -4.92 6.34 -8.91
C THR A 304 -5.04 6.34 -7.40
N ASP A 305 -6.21 6.70 -6.85
CA ASP A 305 -6.47 6.76 -5.40
C ASP A 305 -6.00 5.49 -4.67
N ILE A 306 -6.49 4.34 -5.10
CA ILE A 306 -6.20 3.05 -4.46
C ILE A 306 -4.70 2.75 -4.45
N ALA A 307 -4.01 3.11 -5.51
CA ALA A 307 -2.60 2.79 -5.65
C ALA A 307 -1.67 3.77 -4.93
N ALA A 308 -2.09 5.03 -4.79
CA ALA A 308 -1.34 6.05 -4.07
C ALA A 308 -1.57 6.05 -2.56
N ARG A 309 -2.56 5.30 -2.09
CA ARG A 309 -2.80 5.13 -0.65
C ARG A 309 -1.63 4.35 -0.02
N GLY A 310 -1.20 4.77 1.15
CA GLY A 310 -0.05 4.16 1.85
C GLY A 310 1.32 4.47 1.24
N ILE A 311 1.42 5.37 0.24
CA ILE A 311 2.71 5.85 -0.24
C ILE A 311 3.26 6.88 0.74
N HIS A 312 4.46 6.64 1.19
CA HIS A 312 5.23 7.58 1.99
C HIS A 312 6.41 8.05 1.13
N VAL A 313 6.24 9.16 0.47
CA VAL A 313 7.32 9.89 -0.20
C VAL A 313 7.28 11.29 0.34
N ASP A 314 8.43 11.76 0.79
CA ASP A 314 8.59 13.10 1.33
C ASP A 314 8.93 14.10 0.21
N GLU A 315 8.87 15.39 0.54
CA GLU A 315 9.22 16.47 -0.37
C GLU A 315 8.38 16.51 -1.65
N ILE A 316 7.10 16.17 -1.58
CA ILE A 316 6.15 16.39 -2.67
C ILE A 316 5.67 17.84 -2.56
N GLU A 317 6.09 18.67 -3.50
CA GLU A 317 5.75 20.09 -3.53
C GLU A 317 4.33 20.32 -4.05
N LEU A 318 3.95 19.58 -5.09
CA LEU A 318 2.69 19.78 -5.78
C LEU A 318 1.89 18.50 -5.91
N VAL A 319 0.63 18.55 -5.49
CA VAL A 319 -0.39 17.54 -5.75
C VAL A 319 -1.39 18.08 -6.77
N VAL A 320 -1.58 17.38 -7.89
CA VAL A 320 -2.54 17.75 -8.93
C VAL A 320 -3.66 16.72 -9.00
N HIS A 321 -4.87 17.14 -8.72
CA HIS A 321 -6.06 16.36 -9.03
C HIS A 321 -6.39 16.60 -10.52
N VAL A 322 -5.80 15.78 -11.41
CA VAL A 322 -6.09 15.81 -12.85
C VAL A 322 -7.58 15.57 -13.07
N ASP A 323 -8.13 14.58 -12.35
CA ASP A 323 -9.56 14.38 -12.24
C ASP A 323 -9.99 14.63 -10.77
N PRO A 324 -10.98 15.48 -10.55
CA PRO A 324 -11.54 15.67 -9.21
C PRO A 324 -11.94 14.32 -8.59
N PRO A 325 -11.61 14.08 -7.34
CA PRO A 325 -12.03 12.84 -6.64
C PRO A 325 -13.54 12.81 -6.46
N ALA A 326 -14.11 11.60 -6.35
CA ALA A 326 -15.56 11.45 -6.16
C ALA A 326 -16.03 11.84 -4.75
N GLU A 327 -15.13 11.73 -3.74
CA GLU A 327 -15.45 11.92 -2.34
C GLU A 327 -14.49 12.88 -1.66
N HIS A 328 -15.00 13.63 -0.68
CA HIS A 328 -14.19 14.60 0.09
C HIS A 328 -13.07 13.92 0.90
N LYS A 329 -13.27 12.69 1.37
CA LYS A 329 -12.21 11.92 2.03
C LYS A 329 -11.05 11.64 1.08
N ALA A 330 -11.35 11.25 -0.16
CA ALA A 330 -10.32 11.03 -1.18
C ALA A 330 -9.58 12.34 -1.51
N TYR A 331 -10.27 13.50 -1.50
CA TYR A 331 -9.66 14.81 -1.65
C TYR A 331 -8.60 15.05 -0.57
N LEU A 332 -8.95 14.86 0.70
CA LEU A 332 -8.04 15.04 1.82
C LEU A 332 -6.87 14.05 1.80
N HIS A 333 -7.13 12.79 1.47
CA HIS A 333 -6.08 11.75 1.36
C HIS A 333 -5.08 12.01 0.24
N ARG A 334 -5.56 12.54 -0.92
CA ARG A 334 -4.67 12.97 -2.02
C ARG A 334 -3.85 14.18 -1.60
N SER A 335 -4.51 15.20 -1.05
CA SER A 335 -3.86 16.43 -0.58
C SER A 335 -2.78 16.16 0.47
N GLY A 336 -3.04 15.22 1.40
CA GLY A 336 -2.09 14.80 2.43
C GLY A 336 -0.84 14.07 1.91
N ARG A 337 -0.62 14.02 0.59
CA ARG A 337 0.66 13.57 0.02
C ARG A 337 1.71 14.68 0.03
N THR A 338 1.32 15.94 0.10
CA THR A 338 2.20 17.11 0.30
C THR A 338 2.07 17.67 1.73
N ALA A 339 2.80 18.74 2.07
CA ALA A 339 2.81 19.42 3.36
C ALA A 339 3.09 18.47 4.55
N ARG A 340 4.11 17.63 4.43
CA ARG A 340 4.53 16.69 5.48
C ARG A 340 5.66 17.27 6.32
N ALA A 341 5.79 16.77 7.54
CA ALA A 341 6.85 17.17 8.49
C ALA A 341 6.98 18.70 8.69
N GLY A 342 5.87 19.45 8.59
CA GLY A 342 5.88 20.91 8.78
C GLY A 342 6.21 21.72 7.53
N SER A 343 6.45 21.08 6.37
CA SER A 343 6.65 21.79 5.11
C SER A 343 5.34 22.38 4.56
N GLU A 344 5.45 23.37 3.70
CA GLU A 344 4.34 23.89 2.92
C GLU A 344 4.02 22.96 1.73
N GLY A 345 2.79 22.99 1.22
CA GLY A 345 2.37 22.16 0.11
C GLY A 345 1.30 22.82 -0.74
N VAL A 346 1.32 22.54 -2.03
CA VAL A 346 0.37 23.07 -2.98
C VAL A 346 -0.51 21.95 -3.55
N VAL A 347 -1.82 22.20 -3.60
CA VAL A 347 -2.81 21.29 -4.15
C VAL A 347 -3.58 22.01 -5.25
N VAL A 348 -3.56 21.46 -6.45
CA VAL A 348 -4.30 21.99 -7.60
C VAL A 348 -5.37 20.99 -8.02
N THR A 349 -6.61 21.43 -8.14
CA THR A 349 -7.70 20.65 -8.73
C THR A 349 -8.04 21.24 -10.09
N VAL A 350 -7.86 20.47 -11.16
CA VAL A 350 -8.19 20.88 -12.52
C VAL A 350 -9.59 20.37 -12.87
N MET A 351 -10.52 21.28 -13.15
CA MET A 351 -11.90 20.93 -13.45
C MET A 351 -12.35 21.41 -14.84
N LEU A 352 -13.18 20.61 -15.48
CA LEU A 352 -13.91 20.96 -16.69
C LEU A 352 -15.22 21.68 -16.31
N PRO A 353 -15.84 22.42 -17.24
CA PRO A 353 -17.07 23.17 -16.96
C PRO A 353 -18.20 22.33 -16.37
N GLU A 354 -18.38 21.10 -16.88
CA GLU A 354 -19.39 20.14 -16.41
C GLU A 354 -19.15 19.63 -14.99
N GLN A 355 -17.93 19.74 -14.46
CA GLN A 355 -17.55 19.29 -13.13
C GLN A 355 -17.74 20.37 -12.04
N ARG A 356 -18.19 21.57 -12.39
CA ARG A 356 -18.24 22.72 -11.49
C ARG A 356 -19.11 22.48 -10.26
N SER A 357 -20.27 21.87 -10.45
CA SER A 357 -21.19 21.52 -9.36
C SER A 357 -20.54 20.52 -8.39
N ASP A 358 -19.97 19.45 -8.93
CA ASP A 358 -19.38 18.38 -8.14
C ASP A 358 -18.17 18.87 -7.32
N VAL A 359 -17.31 19.69 -7.95
CA VAL A 359 -16.14 20.28 -7.28
C VAL A 359 -16.57 21.24 -6.16
N LYS A 360 -17.62 22.05 -6.37
CA LYS A 360 -18.19 22.94 -5.35
C LYS A 360 -18.69 22.15 -4.14
N ASP A 361 -19.41 21.07 -4.36
CA ASP A 361 -19.90 20.21 -3.27
C ASP A 361 -18.75 19.46 -2.56
N LEU A 362 -17.77 19.00 -3.32
CA LEU A 362 -16.57 18.34 -2.82
C LEU A 362 -15.77 19.24 -1.87
N THR A 363 -15.46 20.48 -2.31
CA THR A 363 -14.68 21.44 -1.52
C THR A 363 -15.44 21.92 -0.29
N ARG A 364 -16.75 22.13 -0.40
CA ARG A 364 -17.60 22.43 0.75
C ARG A 364 -17.55 21.32 1.81
N LYS A 365 -17.68 20.05 1.40
CA LYS A 365 -17.60 18.90 2.31
C LYS A 365 -16.18 18.70 2.87
N ALA A 366 -15.15 19.01 2.11
CA ALA A 366 -13.76 18.97 2.53
C ALA A 366 -13.34 20.20 3.38
N LYS A 367 -14.25 21.17 3.58
CA LYS A 367 -13.99 22.46 4.28
C LYS A 367 -12.85 23.26 3.65
N ILE A 368 -12.77 23.26 2.30
CA ILE A 368 -11.76 23.99 1.52
C ILE A 368 -12.38 25.29 1.00
N THR A 369 -11.72 26.42 1.23
CA THR A 369 -12.22 27.76 0.89
C THR A 369 -11.76 28.26 -0.49
N ALA A 370 -10.98 27.48 -1.25
CA ALA A 370 -10.47 27.87 -2.56
C ALA A 370 -11.61 28.13 -3.56
N GLN A 371 -11.52 29.25 -4.27
CA GLN A 371 -12.48 29.62 -5.31
C GLN A 371 -12.00 29.16 -6.69
N PRO A 372 -12.91 28.73 -7.58
CA PRO A 372 -12.55 28.41 -8.95
C PRO A 372 -12.02 29.61 -9.73
N GLN A 373 -10.81 29.48 -10.28
CA GLN A 373 -10.16 30.44 -11.15
C GLN A 373 -10.15 29.91 -12.57
N SER A 374 -10.66 30.70 -13.53
CA SER A 374 -10.52 30.37 -14.96
C SER A 374 -9.07 30.56 -15.38
N VAL A 375 -8.48 29.52 -15.99
CA VAL A 375 -7.09 29.55 -16.43
C VAL A 375 -6.96 29.02 -17.87
N ALA A 376 -6.00 29.59 -18.57
CA ALA A 376 -5.53 29.12 -19.87
C ALA A 376 -4.05 28.66 -19.77
N PRO A 377 -3.56 27.82 -20.69
CA PRO A 377 -2.15 27.48 -20.76
C PRO A 377 -1.28 28.76 -20.85
N GLY A 378 -0.23 28.83 -20.00
CA GLY A 378 0.68 29.97 -19.92
C GLY A 378 0.29 31.06 -18.93
N ASP A 379 -0.87 31.01 -18.31
CA ASP A 379 -1.28 31.98 -17.31
C ASP A 379 -0.31 32.06 -16.11
N ALA A 380 -0.17 33.28 -15.58
CA ALA A 380 0.69 33.56 -14.43
C ALA A 380 0.35 32.70 -13.20
N ALA A 381 -0.94 32.37 -13.00
CA ALA A 381 -1.39 31.50 -11.91
C ALA A 381 -0.81 30.09 -12.01
N ILE A 382 -0.56 29.58 -13.22
CA ILE A 382 0.05 28.26 -13.43
C ILE A 382 1.57 28.38 -13.30
N THR A 383 2.18 29.36 -13.98
CA THR A 383 3.63 29.51 -14.03
C THR A 383 4.24 29.81 -12.65
N SER A 384 3.54 30.55 -11.79
CA SER A 384 3.96 30.77 -10.41
C SER A 384 3.99 29.49 -9.56
N LEU A 385 3.08 28.55 -9.78
CA LEU A 385 3.04 27.26 -9.09
C LEU A 385 4.02 26.22 -9.66
N VAL A 386 4.38 26.36 -10.93
CA VAL A 386 5.39 25.50 -11.58
C VAL A 386 6.78 25.84 -11.06
N GLY A 387 7.03 27.16 -10.83
CA GLY A 387 8.35 27.65 -10.49
C GLY A 387 9.34 27.49 -11.64
N GLU A 388 10.53 27.01 -11.31
CA GLU A 388 11.54 26.68 -12.31
C GLU A 388 11.12 25.45 -13.13
N VAL A 389 11.15 25.61 -14.47
CA VAL A 389 10.86 24.52 -15.39
C VAL A 389 12.08 23.59 -15.47
N ALA A 390 11.83 22.31 -15.30
CA ALA A 390 12.88 21.31 -15.39
C ALA A 390 13.44 21.18 -16.82
N GLU A 391 14.71 20.82 -16.92
CA GLU A 391 15.33 20.51 -18.20
C GLU A 391 14.58 19.40 -18.94
N TYR A 392 14.47 19.60 -20.26
CA TYR A 392 13.89 18.59 -21.14
C TYR A 392 14.77 17.35 -21.19
N VAL A 393 14.21 16.20 -20.87
CA VAL A 393 14.91 14.91 -20.99
C VAL A 393 14.41 14.18 -22.22
N ARG A 394 15.32 13.85 -23.15
CA ARG A 394 14.91 13.11 -24.35
C ARG A 394 14.31 11.77 -23.95
N PRO A 395 13.17 11.36 -24.52
CA PRO A 395 12.53 10.08 -24.17
C PRO A 395 13.44 8.85 -24.30
N ALA A 396 14.41 8.89 -25.23
CA ALA A 396 15.40 7.83 -25.41
C ALA A 396 16.40 7.73 -24.27
N ASP A 397 16.62 8.81 -23.51
CA ASP A 397 17.57 8.87 -22.39
C ASP A 397 16.89 8.52 -21.06
N ILE A 398 15.55 8.42 -21.05
CA ILE A 398 14.79 8.02 -19.86
C ILE A 398 14.92 6.51 -19.72
N THR A 399 15.88 6.09 -18.90
CA THR A 399 16.04 4.67 -18.57
C THR A 399 14.87 4.21 -17.70
N PRO A 400 14.08 3.21 -18.15
CA PRO A 400 13.06 2.63 -17.29
C PRO A 400 13.69 2.13 -15.98
N PRO A 401 13.02 2.29 -14.82
CA PRO A 401 13.57 1.81 -13.56
C PRO A 401 14.00 0.33 -13.66
N GLN A 402 15.31 0.09 -13.58
CA GLN A 402 15.88 -1.26 -13.72
C GLN A 402 15.81 -2.00 -12.39
N THR A 403 15.56 -3.30 -12.46
CA THR A 403 15.71 -4.18 -11.30
C THR A 403 17.20 -4.25 -10.97
N GLN A 404 17.64 -3.71 -9.85
CA GLN A 404 18.94 -4.09 -9.32
C GLN A 404 18.89 -5.60 -9.04
N ALA A 405 19.44 -6.39 -9.94
CA ALA A 405 19.75 -7.77 -9.65
C ALA A 405 20.70 -7.73 -8.45
N ARG A 406 20.25 -8.23 -7.30
CA ARG A 406 21.14 -8.49 -6.16
C ARG A 406 22.31 -9.27 -6.74
N ARG A 407 23.48 -8.66 -6.81
CA ARG A 407 24.75 -9.33 -7.15
C ARG A 407 24.88 -10.47 -6.15
N GLY A 408 24.57 -11.66 -6.62
CA GLY A 408 24.91 -12.88 -5.90
C GLY A 408 26.41 -12.87 -5.70
N THR A 409 26.84 -12.91 -4.46
CA THR A 409 28.22 -13.19 -4.08
C THR A 409 28.67 -14.45 -4.83
N PRO A 410 29.77 -14.42 -5.60
CA PRO A 410 30.27 -15.63 -6.24
C PRO A 410 30.69 -16.60 -5.14
N SER A 411 30.00 -17.72 -5.08
CA SER A 411 30.41 -18.86 -4.27
C SER A 411 31.80 -19.31 -4.73
N ARG A 412 32.79 -19.00 -3.90
CA ARG A 412 34.13 -19.56 -4.01
C ARG A 412 34.08 -21.03 -3.64
N ASN A 413 33.80 -21.89 -4.58
CA ASN A 413 34.05 -23.32 -4.44
C ASN A 413 35.42 -23.62 -5.04
N GLY A 414 36.44 -23.50 -4.20
CA GLY A 414 37.81 -23.94 -4.50
C GLY A 414 37.90 -25.46 -4.32
N GLY A 415 37.70 -26.19 -5.38
CA GLY A 415 38.04 -27.61 -5.46
C GLY A 415 39.34 -27.78 -6.22
N THR A 416 40.42 -27.94 -5.51
CA THR A 416 41.74 -28.40 -6.02
C THR A 416 41.57 -29.76 -6.67
N ARG A 417 41.80 -29.82 -8.00
CA ARG A 417 41.96 -31.08 -8.72
C ARG A 417 43.40 -31.18 -9.19
N ALA A 418 44.07 -32.12 -8.59
CA ALA A 418 45.46 -32.52 -8.92
C ALA A 418 45.58 -32.99 -10.40
N THR A 419 46.60 -32.49 -11.04
CA THR A 419 47.13 -32.92 -12.33
C THR A 419 47.71 -34.33 -12.25
N ARG A 420 47.30 -35.18 -13.16
CA ARG A 420 48.08 -36.37 -13.54
C ARG A 420 48.20 -36.43 -15.06
N THR A 421 49.45 -36.27 -15.52
CA THR A 421 49.99 -36.52 -16.82
C THR A 421 49.93 -37.99 -17.22
N ALA A 422 49.55 -38.30 -18.44
CA ALA A 422 50.25 -39.28 -19.30
C ALA A 422 49.60 -39.40 -20.68
N ALA A 423 50.38 -39.40 -21.67
CA ALA A 423 50.11 -39.51 -23.12
C ALA A 423 50.18 -41.02 -23.58
N PRO A 424 50.31 -41.33 -24.90
CA PRO A 424 49.20 -41.67 -25.78
C PRO A 424 49.39 -43.08 -26.40
N ALA A 425 48.43 -43.62 -27.14
CA ALA A 425 48.63 -44.33 -28.42
C ALA A 425 47.43 -45.21 -28.88
N LYS A 426 47.14 -44.99 -30.15
CA LYS A 426 46.93 -45.92 -31.30
C LYS A 426 45.63 -46.74 -31.39
N SER A 427 44.82 -46.38 -32.33
CA SER A 427 44.58 -47.03 -33.64
C SER A 427 43.72 -48.30 -33.69
N ALA A 428 42.75 -48.22 -34.53
CA ALA A 428 42.20 -49.18 -35.49
C ALA A 428 40.68 -49.42 -35.42
N GLY A 429 39.96 -48.98 -36.44
CA GLY A 429 38.67 -49.52 -36.78
C GLY A 429 38.81 -50.84 -37.56
N PRO A 430 37.87 -51.30 -38.38
CA PRO A 430 36.48 -50.93 -38.60
C PRO A 430 35.55 -52.16 -38.71
N THR A 431 34.39 -51.95 -39.36
CA THR A 431 33.42 -52.92 -39.99
C THR A 431 32.27 -53.39 -39.08
N ALA A 432 31.10 -53.19 -39.43
CA ALA A 432 30.19 -53.34 -40.54
C ALA A 432 29.07 -54.38 -40.28
N GLN A 433 27.92 -53.98 -40.74
CA GLN A 433 26.80 -54.81 -41.20
C GLN A 433 25.75 -55.25 -40.20
N ARG A 434 24.53 -54.69 -40.36
CA ARG A 434 23.40 -55.18 -41.20
C ARG A 434 22.60 -56.32 -40.55
N ALA A 435 21.37 -56.22 -40.29
CA ALA A 435 20.18 -56.46 -41.10
C ALA A 435 18.92 -56.46 -40.16
N GLN A 436 17.91 -55.75 -40.52
CA GLN A 436 16.70 -56.18 -41.23
C GLN A 436 15.74 -57.09 -40.46
N GLY A 437 14.54 -56.67 -40.39
CA GLY A 437 13.31 -57.37 -40.67
C GLY A 437 12.42 -57.49 -39.45
N GLY A 438 11.17 -57.22 -39.48
CA GLY A 438 10.09 -57.17 -40.37
C GLY A 438 8.82 -57.10 -39.53
N ARG A 439 7.89 -56.27 -39.88
CA ARG A 439 6.55 -56.55 -40.39
C ARG A 439 5.68 -57.61 -39.65
N GLY A 440 4.48 -57.15 -39.38
CA GLY A 440 3.19 -57.90 -39.28
C GLY A 440 2.25 -57.15 -38.34
N GLN A 441 1.36 -56.34 -38.77
CA GLN A 441 0.04 -56.54 -39.43
C GLN A 441 -0.89 -57.48 -38.67
N SER A 442 -1.96 -56.91 -38.36
CA SER A 442 -3.41 -57.12 -38.59
C SER A 442 -4.13 -57.60 -37.31
N ALA A 443 -5.30 -57.26 -37.02
CA ALA A 443 -6.49 -56.66 -37.60
C ALA A 443 -7.69 -57.16 -36.79
N GLN A 444 -8.71 -56.34 -36.77
CA GLN A 444 -10.15 -56.72 -36.64
C GLN A 444 -10.61 -57.29 -35.30
N GLY A 445 -11.69 -56.94 -34.80
CA GLY A 445 -13.00 -56.38 -35.14
C GLY A 445 -13.84 -56.57 -33.93
N GLY A 446 -14.87 -55.98 -33.70
CA GLY A 446 -16.13 -55.73 -34.22
C GLY A 446 -17.04 -55.30 -33.13
N GLU A 447 -17.87 -54.36 -33.44
CA GLU A 447 -19.33 -54.33 -33.34
C GLU A 447 -19.94 -54.60 -31.96
N GLY A 448 -20.88 -53.88 -31.51
CA GLY A 448 -22.00 -53.11 -32.02
C GLY A 448 -22.83 -52.67 -30.83
N GLY A 449 -23.58 -51.77 -30.91
CA GLY A 449 -24.91 -51.44 -31.26
C GLY A 449 -25.43 -50.38 -30.28
N ALA A 450 -25.82 -49.25 -30.70
CA ALA A 450 -27.10 -48.80 -31.24
C ALA A 450 -28.21 -48.62 -30.19
N GLY A 451 -28.79 -47.42 -30.24
CA GLY A 451 -30.18 -47.16 -29.86
C GLY A 451 -30.31 -45.87 -29.10
N ALA A 452 -30.51 -44.76 -29.71
CA ALA A 452 -31.69 -44.13 -30.29
C ALA A 452 -32.56 -43.41 -29.24
N GLN A 453 -32.58 -42.07 -29.40
CA GLN A 453 -33.77 -41.23 -29.70
C GLN A 453 -34.93 -41.21 -28.69
N ALA A 454 -35.34 -40.06 -28.21
CA ALA A 454 -36.44 -39.21 -28.67
C ALA A 454 -36.79 -38.15 -27.62
N ARG A 455 -36.74 -36.88 -27.94
CA ARG A 455 -37.82 -35.94 -28.35
C ARG A 455 -39.12 -36.01 -27.53
N ARG A 456 -39.47 -34.89 -26.88
CA ARG A 456 -40.62 -33.97 -27.11
C ARG A 456 -41.00 -33.27 -25.83
N ARG A 457 -40.99 -31.92 -25.90
CA ARG A 457 -42.11 -30.96 -26.11
C ARG A 457 -43.17 -30.97 -24.98
N GLY A 458 -43.28 -29.79 -24.37
CA GLY A 458 -44.51 -29.01 -24.45
C GLY A 458 -45.18 -28.75 -23.11
N GLY A 459 -45.57 -27.51 -22.91
CA GLY A 459 -46.71 -27.24 -22.04
C GLY A 459 -46.71 -25.86 -21.36
N ARG A 460 -47.37 -24.94 -22.03
CA ARG A 460 -47.83 -23.61 -21.54
C ARG A 460 -48.91 -23.77 -20.45
N GLY A 461 -48.99 -22.74 -19.58
CA GLY A 461 -50.17 -22.39 -18.79
C GLY A 461 -49.77 -21.35 -17.74
N ARG A 462 -49.97 -20.15 -17.88
CA ARG A 462 -51.01 -19.11 -17.90
C ARG A 462 -51.86 -19.05 -16.61
N ALA A 463 -51.68 -17.88 -15.96
CA ALA A 463 -52.64 -16.99 -15.27
C ALA A 463 -53.13 -17.44 -13.89
N GLN A 464 -53.18 -16.61 -12.87
CA GLN A 464 -53.97 -15.36 -12.64
C GLN A 464 -53.73 -14.82 -11.24
N ARG A 465 -53.53 -13.50 -11.14
CA ARG A 465 -54.27 -12.47 -10.37
C ARG A 465 -54.63 -12.72 -8.91
N GLY A 466 -54.31 -11.66 -8.13
CA GLY A 466 -54.92 -11.13 -6.94
C GLY A 466 -53.86 -10.53 -6.06
N GLY A 467 -53.74 -9.28 -5.78
CA GLY A 467 -54.77 -8.27 -5.51
C GLY A 467 -54.71 -7.90 -4.02
N GLY A 468 -54.34 -6.65 -3.72
CA GLY A 468 -54.63 -6.02 -2.42
C GLY A 468 -53.37 -5.85 -1.54
N SER A 469 -53.02 -4.79 -0.96
CA SER A 469 -53.55 -3.45 -0.68
C SER A 469 -52.48 -2.73 0.15
N ALA A 470 -52.31 -1.47 -0.10
CA ALA A 470 -51.51 -0.53 0.66
C ALA A 470 -51.97 -0.38 2.12
N THR A 471 -51.00 -0.13 3.00
CA THR A 471 -51.31 0.70 4.18
C THR A 471 -50.10 1.59 4.48
N VAL A 472 -50.29 2.86 4.29
CA VAL A 472 -49.51 4.01 4.75
C VAL A 472 -49.79 4.16 6.25
N TYR A 473 -48.72 4.37 7.05
CA TYR A 473 -48.88 5.12 8.31
C TYR A 473 -47.70 6.05 8.51
N SER A 474 -48.04 7.31 8.59
CA SER A 474 -47.21 8.46 8.93
C SER A 474 -47.24 8.75 10.44
N SER A 475 -46.33 9.66 10.81
CA SER A 475 -46.29 10.52 12.02
C SER A 475 -45.62 9.93 13.26
N SER A 476 -44.87 10.60 14.05
CA SER A 476 -44.46 11.96 14.38
C SER A 476 -43.69 11.90 15.69
N SER A 477 -42.68 12.73 15.81
CA SER A 477 -42.21 13.48 17.00
C SER A 477 -41.95 12.75 18.34
N TYR A 478 -40.69 12.72 18.71
CA TYR A 478 -40.15 13.53 19.83
C TYR A 478 -38.62 13.59 19.70
#